data_7f1317f9596f9801474d630cf2780985
#
_entry.id   7f1317f9596f9801474d630cf2780985
#
_cell.length_a   1.000
_cell.length_b   1.000
_cell.length_c   1.000
_cell.angle_alpha   90.00
_cell.angle_beta   90.00
_cell.angle_gamma   90.00
#
_symmetry.space_group_name_H-M   'P 1'
#
loop_
_entity.id
_entity.type
_entity.pdbx_description
1 polymer ?
#
loop_
_entity_poly.entity_id
_entity_poly.type
_entity_poly.pdbx_seq_one_letter_code
_entity_poly.pdbx_strand_id
1 'polypeptide(L)'
;MTTNTLQPTHQSVDEFLSTVSDKRQQESRVLIDMMRDISGCEPAMWGASIIGFGTYHYVYESGREGDMGAIGFSPRKASLTIYISDGFDAYADELSRLGKHKTSVSCLYINTLADVDLSALREIVTRSYQQLMSGRGIKHETTVDSYVAAIPAQARPFFDELRAI
;
A
#
# COMPACT_ATOMS: atom_id res chain seq x y z
N MET A 1 -4.96 2.49 -25.74
CA MET A 1 -4.95 1.58 -24.60
C MET A 1 -4.20 2.18 -23.45
N THR A 2 -4.79 2.17 -22.31
CA THR A 2 -4.16 2.73 -21.13
C THR A 2 -3.30 1.65 -20.46
N THR A 3 -2.03 1.93 -20.28
CA THR A 3 -1.13 0.99 -19.63
C THR A 3 -0.90 1.46 -18.21
N ASN A 4 -1.08 0.56 -17.27
CA ASN A 4 -0.78 0.87 -15.89
C ASN A 4 0.70 1.08 -15.71
N THR A 5 1.11 2.27 -15.27
CA THR A 5 2.51 2.56 -15.04
C THR A 5 3.04 1.91 -13.76
N LEU A 6 2.16 1.56 -12.83
CA LEU A 6 2.54 0.83 -11.63
C LEU A 6 2.40 -0.66 -11.88
N GLN A 7 3.42 -1.22 -12.47
CA GLN A 7 3.54 -2.65 -12.75
C GLN A 7 4.68 -3.23 -11.94
N PRO A 8 4.67 -4.54 -11.67
CA PRO A 8 5.84 -5.19 -11.12
C PRO A 8 7.03 -4.94 -12.05
N THR A 9 8.15 -4.56 -11.45
CA THR A 9 9.37 -4.29 -12.21
C THR A 9 10.37 -5.43 -12.01
N HIS A 10 11.40 -5.45 -12.84
CA HIS A 10 12.46 -6.44 -12.72
C HIS A 10 13.50 -6.08 -11.66
N GLN A 11 13.36 -4.90 -11.04
CA GLN A 11 14.26 -4.51 -9.97
C GLN A 11 14.12 -5.46 -8.79
N SER A 12 15.24 -5.91 -8.24
CA SER A 12 15.24 -6.73 -7.04
C SER A 12 14.83 -5.91 -5.81
N VAL A 13 14.03 -6.51 -4.93
CA VAL A 13 13.71 -5.91 -3.65
C VAL A 13 14.97 -5.66 -2.84
N ASP A 14 15.92 -6.60 -2.87
CA ASP A 14 17.19 -6.44 -2.15
C ASP A 14 18.02 -5.29 -2.69
N GLU A 15 18.06 -5.09 -4.00
CA GLU A 15 18.72 -3.93 -4.59
C GLU A 15 18.09 -2.63 -4.13
N PHE A 16 16.76 -2.57 -4.14
CA PHE A 16 16.08 -1.38 -3.66
C PHE A 16 16.37 -1.12 -2.19
N LEU A 17 16.29 -2.15 -1.34
CA LEU A 17 16.53 -2.00 0.10
C LEU A 17 17.95 -1.57 0.40
N SER A 18 18.91 -1.88 -0.46
CA SER A 18 20.27 -1.41 -0.27
C SER A 18 20.40 0.11 -0.35
N THR A 19 19.41 0.79 -0.91
CA THR A 19 19.41 2.25 -1.05
C THR A 19 18.81 2.99 0.14
N VAL A 20 18.14 2.28 1.05
CA VAL A 20 17.51 2.90 2.22
C VAL A 20 18.40 2.73 3.45
N SER A 21 18.11 3.50 4.51
CA SER A 21 18.89 3.43 5.75
C SER A 21 18.80 2.05 6.40
N ASP A 22 19.78 1.74 7.25
CA ASP A 22 19.79 0.46 7.99
C ASP A 22 18.52 0.27 8.79
N LYS A 23 18.04 1.32 9.43
CA LYS A 23 16.79 1.29 10.17
C LYS A 23 15.62 0.91 9.27
N ARG A 24 15.50 1.55 8.10
CA ARG A 24 14.44 1.25 7.15
C ARG A 24 14.58 -0.16 6.57
N GLN A 25 15.79 -0.65 6.40
CA GLN A 25 16.00 -2.04 5.97
C GLN A 25 15.44 -3.02 6.98
N GLN A 26 15.73 -2.83 8.26
CA GLN A 26 15.24 -3.71 9.33
C GLN A 26 13.71 -3.66 9.43
N GLU A 27 13.15 -2.47 9.41
CA GLU A 27 11.69 -2.29 9.43
C GLU A 27 11.03 -2.95 8.22
N SER A 28 11.65 -2.80 7.06
CA SER A 28 11.14 -3.41 5.82
C SER A 28 11.15 -4.93 5.89
N ARG A 29 12.17 -5.53 6.49
CA ARG A 29 12.22 -6.98 6.67
C ARG A 29 11.06 -7.49 7.51
N VAL A 30 10.71 -6.77 8.57
CA VAL A 30 9.55 -7.11 9.40
C VAL A 30 8.26 -7.05 8.59
N LEU A 31 8.08 -5.97 7.82
CA LEU A 31 6.88 -5.80 7.00
C LEU A 31 6.82 -6.82 5.86
N ILE A 32 7.95 -7.15 5.26
CA ILE A 32 8.01 -8.18 4.22
C ILE A 32 7.56 -9.54 4.77
N ASP A 33 8.08 -9.94 5.92
CA ASP A 33 7.69 -11.21 6.53
C ASP A 33 6.19 -11.23 6.85
N MET A 34 5.67 -10.13 7.41
CA MET A 34 4.26 -10.00 7.73
C MET A 34 3.39 -10.11 6.48
N MET A 35 3.71 -9.37 5.45
CA MET A 35 2.90 -9.33 4.23
C MET A 35 3.03 -10.59 3.39
N ARG A 36 4.19 -11.23 3.41
CA ARG A 36 4.36 -12.54 2.80
C ARG A 36 3.46 -13.58 3.46
N ASP A 37 3.41 -13.57 4.79
CA ASP A 37 2.53 -14.44 5.56
C ASP A 37 1.05 -14.22 5.22
N ILE A 38 0.64 -12.96 5.15
CA ILE A 38 -0.75 -12.60 4.90
C ILE A 38 -1.17 -12.98 3.49
N SER A 39 -0.34 -12.69 2.50
CA SER A 39 -0.70 -12.86 1.09
C SER A 39 -0.33 -14.22 0.51
N GLY A 40 0.63 -14.90 1.12
CA GLY A 40 1.20 -16.10 0.52
C GLY A 40 2.02 -15.83 -0.74
N CYS A 41 2.35 -14.58 -1.00
CA CYS A 41 3.07 -14.15 -2.20
C CYS A 41 4.45 -13.61 -1.85
N GLU A 42 5.39 -13.72 -2.79
CA GLU A 42 6.70 -13.10 -2.64
C GLU A 42 6.64 -11.61 -2.96
N PRO A 43 7.48 -10.79 -2.33
CA PRO A 43 7.51 -9.36 -2.61
C PRO A 43 8.00 -9.07 -4.02
N ALA A 44 7.44 -8.03 -4.62
CA ALA A 44 7.87 -7.53 -5.92
C ALA A 44 7.89 -6.00 -5.89
N MET A 45 8.78 -5.41 -6.68
CA MET A 45 8.81 -3.97 -6.82
C MET A 45 7.69 -3.50 -7.73
N TRP A 46 6.95 -2.50 -7.29
CA TRP A 46 5.93 -1.81 -8.08
C TRP A 46 6.38 -0.35 -8.22
N GLY A 47 6.69 0.06 -9.43
CA GLY A 47 7.31 1.36 -9.62
C GLY A 47 8.71 1.39 -9.03
N ALA A 48 9.15 2.56 -8.61
CA ALA A 48 10.53 2.77 -8.16
C ALA A 48 10.76 2.53 -6.66
N SER A 49 9.70 2.55 -5.85
CA SER A 49 9.88 2.57 -4.39
C SER A 49 8.81 1.82 -3.60
N ILE A 50 7.96 1.07 -4.25
CA ILE A 50 6.88 0.33 -3.59
C ILE A 50 7.18 -1.15 -3.61
N ILE A 51 7.13 -1.78 -2.45
CA ILE A 51 7.25 -3.22 -2.32
C ILE A 51 5.84 -3.76 -2.15
N GLY A 52 5.37 -4.55 -3.10
CA GLY A 52 4.00 -5.05 -3.13
C GLY A 52 3.90 -6.56 -3.11
N PHE A 53 2.73 -7.05 -2.72
CA PHE A 53 2.44 -8.47 -2.57
C PHE A 53 1.09 -8.79 -3.20
N GLY A 54 1.07 -9.76 -4.08
CA GLY A 54 -0.13 -10.14 -4.80
C GLY A 54 -0.54 -9.10 -5.82
N THR A 55 -1.56 -9.40 -6.58
CA THR A 55 -2.09 -8.50 -7.60
C THR A 55 -3.59 -8.38 -7.43
N TYR A 56 -4.08 -7.17 -7.48
CA TYR A 56 -5.48 -6.85 -7.39
C TYR A 56 -5.93 -6.17 -8.67
N HIS A 57 -6.97 -6.71 -9.31
CA HIS A 57 -7.53 -6.13 -10.53
C HIS A 57 -8.73 -5.25 -10.16
N TYR A 58 -8.66 -3.98 -10.52
CA TYR A 58 -9.73 -3.03 -10.26
C TYR A 58 -10.46 -2.66 -11.55
N VAL A 59 -11.76 -2.42 -11.41
CA VAL A 59 -12.60 -1.93 -12.51
C VAL A 59 -13.48 -0.81 -11.94
N TYR A 60 -13.43 0.35 -12.59
CA TYR A 60 -14.28 1.49 -12.23
C TYR A 60 -15.53 1.51 -13.12
N GLU A 61 -16.57 2.21 -12.67
CA GLU A 61 -17.81 2.35 -13.44
C GLU A 61 -17.59 2.91 -14.83
N SER A 62 -16.58 3.76 -14.98
CA SER A 62 -16.21 4.32 -16.27
C SER A 62 -15.68 3.29 -17.27
N GLY A 63 -15.48 2.05 -16.84
CA GLY A 63 -14.84 1.02 -17.63
C GLY A 63 -13.32 1.02 -17.54
N ARG A 64 -12.75 1.98 -16.81
CA ARG A 64 -11.32 2.04 -16.58
C ARG A 64 -10.90 0.90 -15.66
N GLU A 65 -9.86 0.18 -16.05
CA GLU A 65 -9.39 -0.97 -15.27
C GLU A 65 -7.88 -1.06 -15.26
N GLY A 66 -7.35 -1.84 -14.34
CA GLY A 66 -5.92 -2.08 -14.23
C GLY A 66 -5.59 -3.00 -13.08
N ASP A 67 -4.31 -3.23 -12.89
CA ASP A 67 -3.80 -4.06 -11.81
C ASP A 67 -2.92 -3.22 -10.89
N MET A 68 -2.90 -3.60 -9.61
CA MET A 68 -2.01 -3.01 -8.63
C MET A 68 -1.69 -4.04 -7.56
N GLY A 69 -0.66 -3.79 -6.76
CA GLY A 69 -0.34 -4.64 -5.63
C GLY A 69 -1.50 -4.67 -4.65
N ALA A 70 -1.89 -5.86 -4.20
CA ALA A 70 -3.01 -5.98 -3.28
C ALA A 70 -2.71 -5.31 -1.94
N ILE A 71 -1.52 -5.56 -1.41
CA ILE A 71 -0.99 -4.88 -0.22
C ILE A 71 0.45 -4.50 -0.49
N GLY A 72 0.96 -3.54 0.22
CA GLY A 72 2.33 -3.12 0.02
C GLY A 72 2.73 -1.95 0.91
N PHE A 73 3.99 -1.58 0.81
CA PHE A 73 4.53 -0.45 1.56
C PHE A 73 5.71 0.19 0.84
N SER A 74 6.04 1.40 1.26
CA SER A 74 7.21 2.10 0.77
C SER A 74 8.02 2.61 1.96
N PRO A 75 9.30 2.20 2.11
CA PRO A 75 10.15 2.67 3.20
C PRO A 75 10.76 4.01 2.84
N ARG A 76 9.99 5.08 3.00
CA ARG A 76 10.43 6.43 2.68
C ARG A 76 11.24 7.04 3.81
N LYS A 77 12.02 8.08 3.51
CA LYS A 77 12.85 8.76 4.51
C LYS A 77 12.03 9.29 5.69
N ALA A 78 10.95 9.99 5.39
CA ALA A 78 10.14 10.64 6.41
C ALA A 78 9.27 9.65 7.19
N SER A 79 8.81 8.59 6.53
CA SER A 79 7.92 7.62 7.15
C SER A 79 7.86 6.33 6.34
N LEU A 80 7.41 5.26 6.99
CA LEU A 80 6.92 4.09 6.30
C LEU A 80 5.52 4.41 5.81
N THR A 81 5.27 4.20 4.52
CA THR A 81 3.94 4.36 3.94
C THR A 81 3.37 2.98 3.64
N ILE A 82 2.25 2.64 4.27
CA ILE A 82 1.59 1.35 4.06
C ILE A 82 0.31 1.62 3.29
N TYR A 83 0.09 0.86 2.23
CA TYR A 83 -1.02 1.09 1.32
C TYR A 83 -2.21 0.22 1.71
N ILE A 84 -3.32 0.88 2.05
CA ILE A 84 -4.58 0.25 2.43
C ILE A 84 -5.63 0.70 1.41
N SER A 85 -5.68 0.00 0.30
CA SER A 85 -6.43 0.44 -0.89
C SER A 85 -7.93 0.54 -0.68
N ASP A 86 -8.49 -0.17 0.29
CA ASP A 86 -9.91 -0.09 0.61
C ASP A 86 -10.26 1.02 1.61
N GLY A 87 -9.27 1.82 2.03
CA GLY A 87 -9.50 2.91 2.97
C GLY A 87 -9.57 2.44 4.42
N PHE A 88 -9.97 3.35 5.31
CA PHE A 88 -9.83 3.10 6.75
C PHE A 88 -11.16 3.02 7.52
N ASP A 89 -12.29 3.19 6.87
CA ASP A 89 -13.60 3.24 7.54
C ASP A 89 -13.88 1.98 8.37
N ALA A 90 -13.42 0.83 7.89
CA ALA A 90 -13.65 -0.45 8.56
C ALA A 90 -12.65 -0.74 9.68
N TYR A 91 -11.63 0.11 9.86
CA TYR A 91 -10.47 -0.20 10.72
C TYR A 91 -10.32 0.77 11.90
N ALA A 92 -11.37 1.49 12.26
CA ALA A 92 -11.32 2.49 13.33
C ALA A 92 -10.84 1.88 14.66
N ASP A 93 -11.28 0.68 14.99
CA ASP A 93 -10.89 0.00 16.23
C ASP A 93 -9.40 -0.34 16.22
N GLU A 94 -8.94 -0.94 15.13
CA GLU A 94 -7.52 -1.30 15.00
C GLU A 94 -6.63 -0.07 15.01
N LEU A 95 -7.06 1.01 14.35
CA LEU A 95 -6.31 2.26 14.34
C LEU A 95 -6.21 2.86 15.74
N SER A 96 -7.25 2.71 16.55
CA SER A 96 -7.23 3.22 17.93
C SER A 96 -6.20 2.50 18.80
N ARG A 97 -5.86 1.27 18.46
CA ARG A 97 -4.87 0.45 19.20
C ARG A 97 -3.48 0.51 18.59
N LEU A 98 -3.37 1.06 17.38
CA LEU A 98 -2.13 0.98 16.60
C LEU A 98 -0.97 1.76 17.22
N GLY A 99 -1.23 2.93 17.76
CA GLY A 99 -0.20 3.83 18.25
C GLY A 99 -0.03 5.03 17.33
N LYS A 100 1.15 5.61 17.33
CA LYS A 100 1.41 6.86 16.61
C LYS A 100 1.40 6.64 15.09
N HIS A 101 0.47 7.29 14.41
CA HIS A 101 0.32 7.19 12.96
C HIS A 101 -0.44 8.39 12.40
N LYS A 102 -0.46 8.48 11.08
CA LYS A 102 -1.33 9.39 10.33
C LYS A 102 -1.93 8.61 9.18
N THR A 103 -3.09 9.03 8.71
CA THR A 103 -3.75 8.41 7.57
C THR A 103 -4.12 9.45 6.52
N SER A 104 -4.20 9.00 5.28
CA SER A 104 -4.85 9.71 4.19
C SER A 104 -5.93 8.80 3.62
N VAL A 105 -6.38 9.01 2.40
CA VAL A 105 -7.47 8.19 1.83
C VAL A 105 -7.14 6.70 1.82
N SER A 106 -5.93 6.36 1.41
CA SER A 106 -5.52 4.95 1.29
C SER A 106 -4.09 4.69 1.77
N CYS A 107 -3.49 5.64 2.47
CA CYS A 107 -2.12 5.49 2.97
C CYS A 107 -2.09 5.61 4.49
N LEU A 108 -1.34 4.73 5.12
CA LEU A 108 -1.06 4.76 6.54
C LEU A 108 0.41 5.13 6.71
N TYR A 109 0.68 6.20 7.44
CA TYR A 109 2.02 6.73 7.65
C TYR A 109 2.50 6.44 9.05
N ILE A 110 3.65 5.79 9.16
CA ILE A 110 4.27 5.42 10.42
C ILE A 110 5.71 5.90 10.41
N ASN A 111 6.09 6.76 11.35
CA ASN A 111 7.45 7.30 11.39
C ASN A 111 8.48 6.25 11.77
N THR A 112 8.14 5.41 12.74
CA THR A 112 9.02 4.37 13.25
C THR A 112 8.16 3.17 13.61
N LEU A 113 8.54 2.00 13.14
CA LEU A 113 7.76 0.78 13.39
C LEU A 113 7.66 0.47 14.89
N ALA A 114 8.66 0.87 15.66
CA ALA A 114 8.64 0.70 17.11
C ALA A 114 7.54 1.49 17.82
N ASP A 115 6.97 2.51 17.17
CA ASP A 115 5.90 3.32 17.73
C ASP A 115 4.53 2.65 17.66
N VAL A 116 4.42 1.53 16.98
CA VAL A 116 3.11 0.92 16.71
C VAL A 116 3.02 -0.50 17.23
N ASP A 117 1.78 -0.92 17.48
CA ASP A 117 1.45 -2.30 17.83
C ASP A 117 1.39 -3.13 16.55
N LEU A 118 2.34 -4.05 16.40
CA LEU A 118 2.42 -4.90 15.20
C LEU A 118 1.21 -5.82 15.06
N SER A 119 0.57 -6.21 16.15
CA SER A 119 -0.65 -7.02 16.09
C SER A 119 -1.79 -6.24 15.45
N ALA A 120 -1.96 -4.99 15.85
CA ALA A 120 -2.99 -4.12 15.28
C ALA A 120 -2.71 -3.85 13.80
N LEU A 121 -1.45 -3.59 13.46
CA LEU A 121 -1.04 -3.40 12.08
C LEU A 121 -1.32 -4.64 11.23
N ARG A 122 -0.96 -5.81 11.73
CA ARG A 122 -1.20 -7.07 11.04
C ARG A 122 -2.70 -7.29 10.80
N GLU A 123 -3.52 -6.94 11.77
CA GLU A 123 -4.98 -7.06 11.65
C GLU A 123 -5.51 -6.19 10.52
N ILE A 124 -5.07 -4.93 10.45
CA ILE A 124 -5.49 -4.00 9.38
C ILE A 124 -5.09 -4.56 8.02
N VAL A 125 -3.83 -4.94 7.87
CA VAL A 125 -3.31 -5.42 6.58
C VAL A 125 -3.99 -6.72 6.17
N THR A 126 -4.21 -7.63 7.11
CA THR A 126 -4.89 -8.91 6.84
C THR A 126 -6.32 -8.68 6.35
N ARG A 127 -7.06 -7.84 7.04
CA ARG A 127 -8.44 -7.55 6.67
C ARG A 127 -8.52 -6.82 5.34
N SER A 128 -7.60 -5.90 5.11
CA SER A 128 -7.52 -5.19 3.83
C SER A 128 -7.27 -6.17 2.68
N TYR A 129 -6.30 -7.05 2.84
CA TYR A 129 -5.99 -8.06 1.82
C TYR A 129 -7.19 -8.95 1.54
N GLN A 130 -7.85 -9.44 2.58
CA GLN A 130 -9.03 -10.29 2.44
C GLN A 130 -10.16 -9.56 1.74
N GLN A 131 -10.38 -8.30 2.07
CA GLN A 131 -11.41 -7.48 1.47
C GLN A 131 -11.17 -7.30 -0.03
N LEU A 132 -9.95 -6.98 -0.41
CA LEU A 132 -9.60 -6.78 -1.82
C LEU A 132 -9.70 -8.07 -2.62
N MET A 133 -9.20 -9.18 -2.07
CA MET A 133 -9.19 -10.45 -2.78
C MET A 133 -10.56 -11.13 -2.81
N SER A 134 -11.51 -10.70 -1.98
CA SER A 134 -12.87 -11.21 -2.02
C SER A 134 -13.73 -10.60 -3.12
N GLY A 135 -13.18 -9.68 -3.90
CA GLY A 135 -13.93 -8.97 -4.93
C GLY A 135 -14.80 -7.84 -4.39
N ARG A 136 -14.67 -7.54 -3.10
CA ARG A 136 -15.40 -6.44 -2.46
C ARG A 136 -14.53 -5.21 -2.28
N GLY A 137 -13.43 -5.13 -2.99
CA GLY A 137 -12.53 -4.01 -2.90
C GLY A 137 -13.17 -2.73 -3.38
N ILE A 138 -12.42 -1.91 -4.02
CA ILE A 138 -12.91 -0.61 -4.46
C ILE A 138 -14.14 -0.81 -5.32
N LYS A 139 -15.28 -0.39 -4.76
CA LYS A 139 -16.51 -0.44 -5.49
C LYS A 139 -16.84 0.91 -5.97
N HIS A 140 -17.16 0.96 -7.11
CA HIS A 140 -17.98 1.92 -7.55
C HIS A 140 -17.49 3.18 -7.76
N GLU A 141 -18.06 4.05 -7.45
CA GLU A 141 -18.18 5.41 -7.88
C GLU A 141 -16.93 6.24 -7.67
N THR A 142 -16.01 5.75 -6.85
CA THR A 142 -14.77 6.45 -6.56
C THR A 142 -13.75 6.15 -7.64
N THR A 143 -13.50 7.13 -8.46
CA THR A 143 -12.48 7.03 -9.49
C THR A 143 -11.11 7.32 -8.90
N VAL A 144 -10.05 6.99 -9.65
CA VAL A 144 -8.71 7.39 -9.26
C VAL A 144 -8.63 8.90 -9.06
N ASP A 145 -9.32 9.66 -9.91
CA ASP A 145 -9.33 11.11 -9.79
C ASP A 145 -9.93 11.59 -8.50
N SER A 146 -11.01 10.95 -8.04
CA SER A 146 -11.62 11.29 -6.76
C SER A 146 -10.67 10.99 -5.59
N TYR A 147 -9.96 9.88 -5.64
CA TYR A 147 -8.95 9.57 -4.64
C TYR A 147 -7.86 10.62 -4.61
N VAL A 148 -7.35 10.98 -5.75
CA VAL A 148 -6.27 11.97 -5.85
C VAL A 148 -6.73 13.32 -5.29
N ALA A 149 -7.95 13.74 -5.60
CA ALA A 149 -8.48 15.01 -5.13
C ALA A 149 -8.60 15.08 -3.60
N ALA A 150 -8.82 13.93 -2.95
CA ALA A 150 -8.99 13.84 -1.51
C ALA A 150 -7.68 13.66 -0.72
N ILE A 151 -6.56 13.50 -1.39
CA ILE A 151 -5.29 13.15 -0.76
C ILE A 151 -4.43 14.39 -0.53
N PRO A 152 -3.70 14.47 0.61
CA PRO A 152 -2.74 15.54 0.83
C PRO A 152 -1.69 15.60 -0.28
N ALA A 153 -1.23 16.80 -0.59
CA ALA A 153 -0.30 17.03 -1.69
C ALA A 153 0.95 16.15 -1.62
N GLN A 154 1.48 15.90 -0.44
CA GLN A 154 2.68 15.09 -0.26
C GLN A 154 2.48 13.61 -0.62
N ALA A 155 1.25 13.14 -0.66
CA ALA A 155 0.93 11.76 -1.01
C ALA A 155 0.53 11.63 -2.49
N ARG A 156 0.30 12.74 -3.18
CA ARG A 156 -0.16 12.72 -4.57
C ARG A 156 0.76 12.03 -5.56
N PRO A 157 2.09 12.17 -5.45
CA PRO A 157 2.96 11.53 -6.45
C PRO A 157 2.67 10.06 -6.70
N PHE A 158 2.31 9.31 -5.65
CA PHE A 158 1.93 7.91 -5.81
C PHE A 158 0.70 7.75 -6.71
N PHE A 159 -0.33 8.56 -6.47
CA PHE A 159 -1.58 8.46 -7.21
C PHE A 159 -1.50 9.08 -8.58
N ASP A 160 -0.61 10.06 -8.78
CA ASP A 160 -0.36 10.61 -10.11
C ASP A 160 0.27 9.56 -11.02
N GLU A 161 1.14 8.72 -10.48
CA GLU A 161 1.67 7.58 -11.23
C GLU A 161 0.56 6.62 -11.66
N LEU A 162 -0.41 6.37 -10.79
CA LEU A 162 -1.56 5.55 -11.14
C LEU A 162 -2.41 6.19 -12.25
N ARG A 163 -2.52 7.51 -12.23
CA ARG A 163 -3.29 8.24 -13.23
C ARG A 163 -2.61 8.32 -14.58
N ALA A 164 -1.31 8.24 -14.59
CA ALA A 164 -0.52 8.32 -15.83
C ALA A 164 -0.70 7.09 -16.72
N ILE A 165 -1.58 6.23 -16.34
CA ILE A 165 -1.89 5.00 -17.04
C ILE A 165 -2.62 5.25 -18.37
#